data_b37f29f7219bf0f6c4b8a8638c90ab1a
#
_entry.id   b37f29f7219bf0f6c4b8a8638c90ab1a
#
_cell.length_a   1.000
_cell.length_b   1.000
_cell.length_c   1.000
_cell.angle_alpha   90.00
_cell.angle_beta   90.00
_cell.angle_gamma   90.00
#
_symmetry.space_group_name_H-M   'P 1'
#
loop_
_entity.id
_entity.type
_entity.pdbx_description
1 polymer ?
#
loop_
_entity_poly.entity_id
_entity_poly.type
_entity_poly.pdbx_seq_one_letter_code
_entity_poly.pdbx_strand_id
1 'polypeptide(L)'
;MAIEREKLVYICYSDIAGQVRGKGFPARDLEKRRRFGVGWTPTNIMINCLGRIPKTPFGPLGDLHLVPVDSQDVVLDFGDGTPVEHWLLGEVRTLDGVDWECCLRSLLRRALTELENEMGLRILASFEHEFHLEGAEERSGDAYALSSLRSNAAFSQEFIGA
;
A
#
# COMPACT_ATOMS: atom_id res chain seq x y z
N MET A 1 26.43 16.38 -18.77
CA MET A 1 25.01 16.73 -18.65
C MET A 1 24.50 16.07 -17.37
N ALA A 2 24.00 16.85 -16.41
CA ALA A 2 23.36 16.27 -15.23
C ALA A 2 22.00 15.68 -15.67
N ILE A 3 21.72 14.45 -15.25
CA ILE A 3 20.41 13.83 -15.48
C ILE A 3 19.43 14.48 -14.50
N GLU A 4 18.40 15.15 -15.01
CA GLU A 4 17.30 15.63 -14.19
C GLU A 4 16.50 14.44 -13.66
N ARG A 5 16.35 14.35 -12.34
CA ARG A 5 15.60 13.27 -11.70
C ARG A 5 14.11 13.61 -11.77
N GLU A 6 13.35 12.74 -12.42
CA GLU A 6 11.90 12.86 -12.45
C GLU A 6 11.27 12.38 -11.13
N LYS A 7 10.26 13.12 -10.65
CA LYS A 7 9.45 12.68 -9.52
C LYS A 7 8.61 11.46 -9.92
N LEU A 8 8.59 10.45 -9.05
CA LEU A 8 7.83 9.23 -9.24
C LEU A 8 6.61 9.21 -8.33
N VAL A 9 5.55 8.58 -8.82
CA VAL A 9 4.36 8.24 -8.05
C VAL A 9 4.18 6.73 -8.13
N TYR A 10 3.84 6.11 -7.02
CA TYR A 10 3.61 4.67 -6.91
C TYR A 10 2.14 4.40 -6.66
N ILE A 11 1.54 3.53 -7.46
CA ILE A 11 0.23 2.98 -7.15
C ILE A 11 0.40 1.58 -6.56
N CYS A 12 -0.19 1.35 -5.39
CA CYS A 12 0.07 0.20 -4.55
C CYS A 12 -1.20 -0.59 -4.26
N TYR A 13 -1.02 -1.89 -4.10
CA TYR A 13 -2.04 -2.86 -3.79
C TYR A 13 -1.47 -3.90 -2.82
N SER A 14 -2.24 -4.31 -1.82
CA SER A 14 -1.85 -5.41 -0.92
C SER A 14 -2.28 -6.74 -1.52
N ASP A 15 -1.34 -7.67 -1.69
CA ASP A 15 -1.61 -9.01 -2.17
C ASP A 15 -2.15 -9.93 -1.06
N ILE A 16 -2.52 -11.18 -1.42
CA ILE A 16 -3.08 -12.14 -0.46
C ILE A 16 -2.07 -12.57 0.62
N ALA A 17 -0.78 -12.37 0.40
CA ALA A 17 0.28 -12.62 1.38
C ALA A 17 0.56 -11.42 2.29
N GLY A 18 -0.22 -10.32 2.17
CA GLY A 18 -0.03 -9.09 2.93
C GLY A 18 1.14 -8.23 2.46
N GLN A 19 1.73 -8.54 1.29
CA GLN A 19 2.81 -7.74 0.72
C GLN A 19 2.23 -6.58 -0.07
N VAL A 20 2.80 -5.39 0.13
CA VAL A 20 2.49 -4.23 -0.69
C VAL A 20 3.24 -4.35 -2.02
N ARG A 21 2.48 -4.37 -3.11
CA ARG A 21 3.01 -4.42 -4.47
C ARG A 21 2.47 -3.26 -5.27
N GLY A 22 3.21 -2.83 -6.28
CA GLY A 22 2.77 -1.69 -7.07
C GLY A 22 3.57 -1.47 -8.33
N LYS A 23 3.26 -0.38 -8.98
CA LYS A 23 4.00 0.13 -10.14
C LYS A 23 4.24 1.62 -9.98
N GLY A 24 5.46 2.04 -10.36
CA GLY A 24 5.83 3.44 -10.42
C GLY A 24 5.58 4.04 -11.80
N PHE A 25 5.27 5.32 -11.84
CA PHE A 25 5.14 6.11 -13.06
C PHE A 25 5.58 7.56 -12.80
N PRO A 26 5.96 8.33 -13.85
CA PRO A 26 6.33 9.72 -13.71
C PRO A 26 5.19 10.59 -13.19
N ALA A 27 5.48 11.52 -12.29
CA ALA A 27 4.46 12.41 -11.70
C ALA A 27 3.69 13.23 -12.75
N ARG A 28 4.30 13.54 -13.91
CA ARG A 28 3.61 14.21 -15.02
C ARG A 28 2.43 13.41 -15.59
N ASP A 29 2.39 12.08 -15.36
CA ASP A 29 1.33 11.19 -15.83
C ASP A 29 0.22 11.00 -14.78
N LEU A 30 0.29 11.69 -13.62
CA LEU A 30 -0.60 11.46 -12.47
C LEU A 30 -2.08 11.51 -12.86
N GLU A 31 -2.53 12.59 -13.50
CA GLU A 31 -3.94 12.76 -13.91
C GLU A 31 -4.41 11.64 -14.87
N LYS A 32 -3.55 11.26 -15.82
CA LYS A 32 -3.83 10.14 -16.71
C LYS A 32 -3.96 8.82 -15.95
N ARG A 33 -3.07 8.59 -14.97
CA ARG A 33 -3.06 7.36 -14.18
C ARG A 33 -4.18 7.31 -13.15
N ARG A 34 -4.61 8.45 -12.62
CA ARG A 34 -5.83 8.52 -11.81
C ARG A 34 -7.05 8.03 -12.59
N ARG A 35 -7.17 8.44 -13.83
CA ARG A 35 -8.31 8.10 -14.67
C ARG A 35 -8.29 6.66 -15.19
N PHE A 36 -7.13 6.18 -15.64
CA PHE A 36 -7.02 4.91 -16.36
C PHE A 36 -6.26 3.82 -15.59
N GLY A 37 -5.64 4.15 -14.48
CA GLY A 37 -4.79 3.23 -13.75
C GLY A 37 -3.51 2.86 -14.48
N VAL A 38 -2.93 1.76 -14.04
CA VAL A 38 -1.78 1.09 -14.68
C VAL A 38 -2.16 -0.35 -15.00
N GLY A 39 -1.57 -0.91 -16.07
CA GLY A 39 -1.79 -2.32 -16.42
C GLY A 39 -1.40 -3.25 -15.27
N TRP A 40 -2.23 -4.22 -14.98
CA TRP A 40 -2.07 -5.22 -13.94
C TRP A 40 -2.36 -6.61 -14.49
N THR A 41 -1.96 -7.66 -13.78
CA THR A 41 -2.26 -9.04 -14.16
C THR A 41 -2.88 -9.81 -13.00
N PRO A 42 -3.81 -10.74 -13.27
CA PRO A 42 -4.48 -11.53 -12.22
C PRO A 42 -3.49 -12.26 -11.31
N THR A 43 -2.39 -12.76 -11.87
CA THR A 43 -1.38 -13.52 -11.13
C THR A 43 -0.65 -12.70 -10.07
N ASN A 44 -0.61 -11.38 -10.19
CA ASN A 44 0.12 -10.52 -9.24
C ASN A 44 -0.45 -10.58 -7.82
N ILE A 45 -1.73 -10.88 -7.65
CA ILE A 45 -2.34 -11.04 -6.32
C ILE A 45 -2.03 -12.41 -5.69
N MET A 46 -1.58 -13.37 -6.50
CA MET A 46 -1.31 -14.75 -6.09
C MET A 46 0.15 -14.99 -5.75
N ILE A 47 0.99 -13.96 -5.80
CA ILE A 47 2.41 -14.08 -5.42
C ILE A 47 2.47 -14.37 -3.92
N ASN A 48 3.13 -15.46 -3.57
CA ASN A 48 3.28 -15.84 -2.16
C ASN A 48 4.40 -15.04 -1.46
N CYS A 49 4.54 -15.21 -0.14
CA CYS A 49 5.54 -14.52 0.67
C CYS A 49 7.01 -14.80 0.24
N LEU A 50 7.25 -15.85 -0.54
CA LEU A 50 8.56 -16.19 -1.10
C LEU A 50 8.77 -15.62 -2.52
N GLY A 51 7.86 -14.78 -3.01
CA GLY A 51 7.93 -14.18 -4.35
C GLY A 51 7.61 -15.14 -5.50
N ARG A 52 7.00 -16.29 -5.23
CA ARG A 52 6.66 -17.29 -6.24
C ARG A 52 5.19 -17.23 -6.58
N ILE A 53 4.87 -17.47 -7.85
CA ILE A 53 3.48 -17.60 -8.33
C ILE A 53 3.13 -19.11 -8.33
N PRO A 54 2.22 -19.56 -7.47
CA PRO A 54 1.73 -20.93 -7.50
C PRO A 54 0.87 -21.16 -8.74
N LYS A 55 0.44 -22.39 -8.97
CA LYS A 55 -0.56 -22.68 -10.00
C LYS A 55 -1.85 -21.91 -9.66
N THR A 56 -2.29 -21.08 -10.59
CA THR A 56 -3.47 -20.23 -10.41
C THR A 56 -4.55 -20.60 -11.43
N PRO A 57 -5.83 -20.31 -11.13
CA PRO A 57 -6.92 -20.53 -12.09
C PRO A 57 -6.82 -19.60 -13.33
N PHE A 58 -6.07 -18.50 -13.21
CA PHE A 58 -5.93 -17.49 -14.28
C PHE A 58 -4.80 -17.83 -15.27
N GLY A 59 -3.85 -18.69 -14.89
CA GLY A 59 -2.63 -18.92 -15.65
C GLY A 59 -1.79 -17.65 -15.82
N PRO A 60 -1.01 -17.55 -16.91
CA PRO A 60 -0.18 -16.38 -17.20
C PRO A 60 -0.93 -15.27 -17.97
N LEU A 61 -2.20 -15.47 -18.28
CA LEU A 61 -2.98 -14.63 -19.18
C LEU A 61 -3.96 -13.74 -18.41
N GLY A 62 -4.33 -12.66 -19.02
CA GLY A 62 -5.34 -11.72 -18.54
C GLY A 62 -4.75 -10.37 -18.21
N ASP A 63 -5.43 -9.33 -18.68
CA ASP A 63 -5.13 -7.95 -18.41
C ASP A 63 -6.19 -7.36 -17.51
N LEU A 64 -5.73 -6.63 -16.51
CA LEU A 64 -6.52 -5.86 -15.56
C LEU A 64 -5.94 -4.46 -15.47
N HIS A 65 -6.64 -3.58 -14.78
CA HIS A 65 -6.13 -2.28 -14.38
C HIS A 65 -6.03 -2.19 -12.86
N LEU A 66 -4.90 -1.67 -12.36
CA LEU A 66 -4.79 -1.18 -10.99
C LEU A 66 -5.10 0.31 -11.03
N VAL A 67 -6.24 0.70 -10.48
CA VAL A 67 -6.79 2.06 -10.54
C VAL A 67 -6.70 2.70 -9.17
N PRO A 68 -6.24 3.95 -9.04
CA PRO A 68 -6.22 4.63 -7.75
C PRO A 68 -7.61 4.77 -7.15
N VAL A 69 -7.69 4.65 -5.84
CA VAL A 69 -8.88 4.98 -5.05
C VAL A 69 -8.84 6.46 -4.72
N ASP A 70 -9.90 7.20 -4.99
CA ASP A 70 -9.94 8.67 -4.96
C ASP A 70 -9.63 9.34 -3.61
N SER A 71 -9.43 8.59 -2.55
CA SER A 71 -9.49 9.18 -1.21
C SER A 71 -8.15 9.41 -0.53
N GLN A 72 -7.01 8.94 -1.04
CA GLN A 72 -5.77 9.04 -0.26
C GLN A 72 -4.50 9.03 -1.10
N ASP A 73 -3.94 10.21 -1.31
CA ASP A 73 -2.53 10.36 -1.62
C ASP A 73 -1.75 10.40 -0.30
N VAL A 74 -0.71 9.59 -0.23
CA VAL A 74 0.29 9.68 0.83
C VAL A 74 1.53 10.31 0.23
N VAL A 75 1.92 11.46 0.73
CA VAL A 75 3.12 12.18 0.27
C VAL A 75 4.02 12.38 1.48
N LEU A 76 5.20 11.78 1.45
CA LEU A 76 6.17 11.81 2.54
C LEU A 76 7.49 12.41 2.06
N ASP A 77 7.95 13.44 2.76
CA ASP A 77 9.29 14.02 2.61
C ASP A 77 10.02 13.86 3.95
N PHE A 78 11.00 12.98 3.98
CA PHE A 78 11.79 12.73 5.18
C PHE A 78 12.81 13.84 5.49
N GLY A 79 13.01 14.80 4.58
CA GLY A 79 13.96 15.91 4.77
C GLY A 79 15.43 15.48 4.83
N ASP A 80 15.75 14.23 4.53
CA ASP A 80 17.06 13.60 4.60
C ASP A 80 17.83 13.61 3.26
N GLY A 81 17.22 14.24 2.23
CA GLY A 81 17.74 14.28 0.87
C GLY A 81 17.35 13.07 0.02
N THR A 82 16.59 12.12 0.54
CA THR A 82 15.94 11.09 -0.28
C THR A 82 14.82 11.71 -1.11
N PRO A 83 14.42 11.09 -2.23
CA PRO A 83 13.28 11.55 -3.01
C PRO A 83 11.99 11.52 -2.18
N VAL A 84 11.14 12.52 -2.38
CA VAL A 84 9.77 12.53 -1.82
C VAL A 84 9.04 11.27 -2.29
N GLU A 85 8.47 10.55 -1.37
CA GLU A 85 7.62 9.39 -1.66
C GLU A 85 6.20 9.84 -1.90
N HIS A 86 5.61 9.39 -3.01
CA HIS A 86 4.23 9.67 -3.35
C HIS A 86 3.52 8.35 -3.70
N TRP A 87 2.53 8.00 -2.89
CA TRP A 87 1.84 6.71 -2.94
C TRP A 87 0.35 6.89 -3.13
N LEU A 88 -0.23 6.06 -4.00
CA LEU A 88 -1.66 5.94 -4.22
C LEU A 88 -2.09 4.54 -3.84
N LEU A 89 -3.18 4.42 -3.10
CA LEU A 89 -3.83 3.13 -2.89
C LEU A 89 -4.65 2.77 -4.12
N GLY A 90 -4.51 1.52 -4.58
CA GLY A 90 -5.18 1.03 -5.76
C GLY A 90 -6.19 -0.08 -5.50
N GLU A 91 -7.14 -0.21 -6.39
CA GLU A 91 -8.04 -1.37 -6.50
C GLU A 91 -7.96 -1.95 -7.91
N VAL A 92 -8.19 -3.25 -8.01
CA VAL A 92 -8.08 -3.95 -9.29
C VAL A 92 -9.42 -3.96 -9.99
N ARG A 93 -9.42 -3.55 -11.25
CA ARG A 93 -10.60 -3.53 -12.13
C ARG A 93 -10.33 -4.27 -13.42
N THR A 94 -11.39 -4.76 -14.05
CA THR A 94 -11.37 -5.30 -15.40
C THR A 94 -11.12 -4.19 -16.44
N LEU A 95 -10.85 -4.56 -17.69
CA LEU A 95 -10.57 -3.58 -18.75
C LEU A 95 -11.76 -2.66 -19.08
N ASP A 96 -12.96 -3.13 -18.82
CA ASP A 96 -14.21 -2.36 -18.95
C ASP A 96 -14.55 -1.52 -17.71
N GLY A 97 -13.66 -1.49 -16.73
CA GLY A 97 -13.77 -0.63 -15.54
C GLY A 97 -14.61 -1.18 -14.40
N VAL A 98 -15.06 -2.43 -14.51
CA VAL A 98 -15.81 -3.11 -13.44
C VAL A 98 -14.86 -3.62 -12.35
N ASP A 99 -15.30 -3.62 -11.11
CA ASP A 99 -14.54 -4.22 -10.00
C ASP A 99 -14.25 -5.69 -10.31
N TRP A 100 -12.96 -6.04 -10.27
CA TRP A 100 -12.58 -7.44 -10.46
C TRP A 100 -12.99 -8.25 -9.22
N GLU A 101 -13.69 -9.36 -9.43
CA GLU A 101 -14.28 -10.18 -8.36
C GLU A 101 -13.27 -10.69 -7.32
N CYS A 102 -12.01 -10.92 -7.74
CA CYS A 102 -10.92 -11.36 -6.87
C CYS A 102 -10.10 -10.20 -6.28
N CYS A 103 -10.51 -8.95 -6.46
CA CYS A 103 -9.88 -7.81 -5.80
C CYS A 103 -10.20 -7.81 -4.31
N LEU A 104 -9.18 -7.98 -3.45
CA LEU A 104 -9.35 -8.07 -2.00
C LEU A 104 -9.99 -6.81 -1.42
N ARG A 105 -9.60 -5.63 -1.92
CA ARG A 105 -10.16 -4.34 -1.49
C ARG A 105 -11.64 -4.21 -1.87
N SER A 106 -11.99 -4.56 -3.09
CA SER A 106 -13.39 -4.54 -3.55
C SER A 106 -14.24 -5.58 -2.82
N LEU A 107 -13.67 -6.75 -2.48
CA LEU A 107 -14.34 -7.76 -1.66
C LEU A 107 -14.68 -7.20 -0.27
N LEU A 108 -13.71 -6.58 0.40
CA LEU A 108 -13.94 -5.96 1.71
C LEU A 108 -15.02 -4.86 1.62
N ARG A 109 -14.94 -3.98 0.62
CA ARG A 109 -15.93 -2.92 0.43
C ARG A 109 -17.33 -3.47 0.25
N ARG A 110 -17.51 -4.53 -0.57
CA ARG A 110 -18.82 -5.20 -0.72
C ARG A 110 -19.33 -5.76 0.59
N ALA A 111 -18.50 -6.50 1.32
CA ALA A 111 -18.87 -7.09 2.60
C ALA A 111 -19.30 -6.03 3.64
N LEU A 112 -18.59 -4.90 3.71
CA LEU A 112 -18.95 -3.78 4.59
C LEU A 112 -20.28 -3.14 4.18
N THR A 113 -20.51 -2.98 2.88
CA THR A 113 -21.77 -2.45 2.34
C THR A 113 -22.94 -3.38 2.63
N GLU A 114 -22.77 -4.68 2.46
CA GLU A 114 -23.78 -5.69 2.79
C GLU A 114 -24.11 -5.68 4.28
N LEU A 115 -23.10 -5.63 5.14
CA LEU A 115 -23.29 -5.54 6.59
C LEU A 115 -24.12 -4.31 6.99
N GLU A 116 -23.83 -3.16 6.40
CA GLU A 116 -24.59 -1.93 6.68
C GLU A 116 -26.03 -2.04 6.16
N ASN A 117 -26.22 -2.54 4.94
CA ASN A 117 -27.54 -2.61 4.31
C ASN A 117 -28.46 -3.65 4.97
N GLU A 118 -27.92 -4.81 5.34
CA GLU A 118 -28.74 -5.91 5.88
C GLU A 118 -28.95 -5.82 7.40
N MET A 119 -27.94 -5.30 8.13
CA MET A 119 -27.92 -5.32 9.58
C MET A 119 -27.89 -3.93 10.22
N GLY A 120 -27.68 -2.86 9.44
CA GLY A 120 -27.51 -1.49 9.97
C GLY A 120 -26.24 -1.31 10.80
N LEU A 121 -25.25 -2.20 10.64
CA LEU A 121 -24.02 -2.20 11.42
C LEU A 121 -22.86 -1.62 10.62
N ARG A 122 -21.99 -0.87 11.31
CA ARG A 122 -20.70 -0.38 10.79
C ARG A 122 -19.58 -0.91 11.66
N ILE A 123 -18.46 -1.21 11.02
CA ILE A 123 -17.24 -1.63 11.73
C ILE A 123 -16.39 -0.40 12.00
N LEU A 124 -16.01 -0.22 13.26
CA LEU A 124 -14.91 0.65 13.68
C LEU A 124 -13.73 -0.23 14.05
N ALA A 125 -12.60 -0.05 13.39
CA ALA A 125 -11.41 -0.83 13.62
C ALA A 125 -10.18 0.08 13.71
N SER A 126 -9.19 -0.35 14.49
CA SER A 126 -7.85 0.22 14.50
C SER A 126 -6.83 -0.91 14.38
N PHE A 127 -5.64 -0.57 13.97
CA PHE A 127 -4.52 -1.51 13.90
C PHE A 127 -3.47 -1.09 14.93
N GLU A 128 -3.05 -2.03 15.77
CA GLU A 128 -1.87 -1.88 16.62
C GLU A 128 -0.66 -2.39 15.82
N HIS A 129 0.23 -1.46 15.46
CA HIS A 129 1.41 -1.80 14.70
C HIS A 129 2.53 -2.19 15.65
N GLU A 130 2.95 -3.45 15.59
CA GLU A 130 4.12 -3.95 16.29
C GLU A 130 5.28 -4.08 15.30
N PHE A 131 6.45 -3.59 15.69
CA PHE A 131 7.63 -3.63 14.84
C PHE A 131 8.90 -3.79 15.67
N HIS A 132 9.95 -4.28 15.03
CA HIS A 132 11.30 -4.33 15.58
C HIS A 132 12.15 -3.25 14.92
N LEU A 133 12.78 -2.40 15.74
CA LEU A 133 13.68 -1.37 15.26
C LEU A 133 15.11 -1.93 15.18
N GLU A 134 15.58 -2.22 13.98
CA GLU A 134 16.94 -2.71 13.76
C GLU A 134 17.98 -1.63 14.14
N GLY A 135 19.05 -2.07 14.80
CA GLY A 135 20.11 -1.16 15.23
C GLY A 135 19.83 -0.42 16.56
N ALA A 136 18.65 -0.58 17.14
CA ALA A 136 18.42 -0.10 18.50
C ALA A 136 19.21 -0.95 19.52
N GLU A 137 19.83 -0.28 20.49
CA GLU A 137 20.48 -0.99 21.60
C GLU A 137 19.42 -1.60 22.51
N GLU A 138 19.37 -2.92 22.58
CA GLU A 138 18.51 -3.62 23.55
C GLU A 138 19.17 -3.69 24.92
N ARG A 139 18.45 -3.28 25.96
CA ARG A 139 18.88 -3.35 27.36
C ARG A 139 17.84 -4.09 28.18
N SER A 140 18.30 -4.88 29.13
CA SER A 140 17.39 -5.53 30.08
C SER A 140 16.65 -4.49 30.91
N GLY A 141 15.32 -4.58 30.97
CA GLY A 141 14.46 -3.67 31.73
C GLY A 141 14.03 -2.41 30.99
N ASP A 142 14.24 -2.33 29.68
CA ASP A 142 13.91 -1.14 28.86
C ASP A 142 12.41 -1.01 28.52
N ALA A 143 11.61 -2.05 28.77
CA ALA A 143 10.18 -2.00 28.51
C ALA A 143 9.52 -0.86 29.29
N TYR A 144 8.88 0.08 28.59
CA TYR A 144 8.25 1.29 29.12
C TYR A 144 9.20 2.25 29.88
N ALA A 145 10.50 2.06 29.77
CA ALA A 145 11.47 2.94 30.41
C ALA A 145 11.58 4.29 29.71
N LEU A 146 11.64 5.38 30.48
CA LEU A 146 11.80 6.73 29.92
C LEU A 146 13.14 6.88 29.17
N SER A 147 14.17 6.15 29.58
CA SER A 147 15.47 6.10 28.90
C SER A 147 15.33 5.58 27.48
N SER A 148 14.55 4.53 27.28
CA SER A 148 14.24 3.95 25.97
C SER A 148 13.54 4.95 25.05
N LEU A 149 12.53 5.66 25.58
CA LEU A 149 11.82 6.70 24.84
C LEU A 149 12.77 7.84 24.43
N ARG A 150 13.66 8.25 25.31
CA ARG A 150 14.63 9.32 25.00
C ARG A 150 15.69 8.92 23.99
N SER A 151 16.21 7.70 24.07
CA SER A 151 17.21 7.20 23.10
C SER A 151 16.66 7.06 21.69
N ASN A 152 15.37 6.84 21.54
CA ASN A 152 14.68 6.70 20.24
C ASN A 152 13.81 7.93 19.88
N ALA A 153 14.05 9.09 20.52
CA ALA A 153 13.19 10.25 20.36
C ALA A 153 13.13 10.78 18.91
N ALA A 154 14.26 10.79 18.19
CA ALA A 154 14.30 11.23 16.80
C ALA A 154 13.43 10.33 15.91
N PHE A 155 13.63 9.02 15.99
CA PHE A 155 12.79 8.04 15.29
C PHE A 155 11.30 8.23 15.62
N SER A 156 10.97 8.38 16.92
CA SER A 156 9.58 8.54 17.35
C SER A 156 8.93 9.82 16.79
N GLN A 157 9.69 10.91 16.69
CA GLN A 157 9.20 12.17 16.13
C GLN A 157 8.94 12.05 14.62
N GLU A 158 9.83 11.41 13.88
CA GLU A 158 9.67 11.14 12.45
C GLU A 158 8.49 10.19 12.20
N PHE A 159 8.38 9.12 12.98
CA PHE A 159 7.31 8.13 12.87
C PHE A 159 5.91 8.71 13.14
N ILE A 160 5.79 9.64 14.11
CA ILE A 160 4.51 10.32 14.40
C ILE A 160 4.19 11.38 13.37
N GLY A 161 5.23 12.00 12.78
CA GLY A 161 5.08 13.06 11.78
C GLY A 161 4.74 12.55 10.38
N ALA A 162 4.99 11.27 10.09
CA ALA A 162 4.70 10.64 8.81
C ALA A 162 3.26 10.10 8.77
#